data_1d8a59d82908a2032a4170a2942fdee0
#
_entry.id   1d8a59d82908a2032a4170a2942fdee0
#
_cell.length_a   1.000
_cell.length_b   1.000
_cell.length_c   1.000
_cell.angle_alpha   90.00
_cell.angle_beta   90.00
_cell.angle_gamma   90.00
#
_symmetry.space_group_name_H-M   'P 1'
#
loop_
_entity.id
_entity.type
_entity.pdbx_description
1 polymer ?
#
loop_
_entity_poly.entity_id
_entity_poly.type
_entity_poly.pdbx_seq_one_letter_code
_entity_poly.pdbx_strand_id
1 'polypeptide(L)'
;KTPLLVWDGECGFCRLCADRIQTLAQGRVELVPYQDLADKFPQAPEMDYDKSVVLFATDGETFTGAGAIYRTYMELGHNWAFQCYSRFKWYAGLSEWCYRLIAENRRLFSRLTKIFWGSNILPDTYRISGWLFGRLLGLITLIAFLSFWSQADGLIGSSGIIPFQDDLDHVERIIQSQPGEISKWS
;
A
#
# COMPACT_ATOMS: atom_id res chain seq x y z
N LYS A 1 -0.71 17.95 28.31
CA LYS A 1 0.61 17.38 27.90
C LYS A 1 0.47 16.78 26.51
N THR A 2 1.44 17.00 25.64
CA THR A 2 1.45 16.38 24.31
C THR A 2 1.82 14.89 24.47
N PRO A 3 1.12 13.95 23.82
CA PRO A 3 1.51 12.55 23.85
C PRO A 3 2.88 12.36 23.19
N LEU A 4 3.69 11.46 23.74
CA LEU A 4 5.06 11.19 23.30
C LEU A 4 5.16 9.78 22.73
N LEU A 5 5.50 9.65 21.46
CA LEU A 5 5.75 8.38 20.79
C LEU A 5 7.26 8.13 20.68
N VAL A 6 7.74 7.10 21.35
CA VAL A 6 9.15 6.67 21.34
C VAL A 6 9.32 5.50 20.39
N TRP A 7 10.32 5.61 19.50
CA TRP A 7 10.53 4.64 18.43
C TRP A 7 12.04 4.37 18.20
N ASP A 8 12.38 3.31 17.48
CA ASP A 8 13.77 2.94 17.19
C ASP A 8 14.30 3.72 15.97
N GLY A 9 15.17 4.70 16.21
CA GLY A 9 15.78 5.58 15.21
C GLY A 9 16.75 4.88 14.25
N GLU A 10 17.32 3.72 14.62
CA GLU A 10 18.22 2.94 13.76
C GLU A 10 17.45 2.03 12.79
N CYS A 11 16.18 1.76 13.09
CA CYS A 11 15.33 0.93 12.25
C CYS A 11 14.79 1.70 11.04
N GLY A 12 15.23 1.37 9.85
CA GLY A 12 14.78 2.03 8.62
C GLY A 12 13.27 1.90 8.36
N PHE A 13 12.63 0.80 8.76
CA PHE A 13 11.18 0.63 8.68
C PHE A 13 10.46 1.53 9.69
N CYS A 14 10.97 1.57 10.93
CA CYS A 14 10.38 2.42 11.99
C CYS A 14 10.48 3.90 11.63
N ARG A 15 11.58 4.32 11.00
CA ARG A 15 11.74 5.70 10.49
C ARG A 15 10.67 6.05 9.46
N LEU A 16 10.42 5.18 8.49
CA LEU A 16 9.37 5.39 7.49
C LEU A 16 7.97 5.53 8.14
N CYS A 17 7.68 4.70 9.14
CA CYS A 17 6.42 4.79 9.90
C CYS A 17 6.34 6.08 10.72
N ALA A 18 7.44 6.46 11.38
CA ALA A 18 7.53 7.68 12.17
C ALA A 18 7.35 8.93 11.30
N ASP A 19 8.00 9.03 10.14
CA ASP A 19 7.86 10.13 9.19
C ASP A 19 6.39 10.29 8.73
N ARG A 20 5.70 9.18 8.49
CA ARG A 20 4.27 9.19 8.15
C ARG A 20 3.42 9.72 9.30
N ILE A 21 3.64 9.20 10.52
CA ILE A 21 2.91 9.65 11.71
C ILE A 21 3.20 11.13 11.98
N GLN A 22 4.45 11.56 11.86
CA GLN A 22 4.86 12.97 12.01
C GLN A 22 4.08 13.90 11.07
N THR A 23 3.96 13.51 9.80
CA THR A 23 3.21 14.26 8.79
C THR A 23 1.71 14.35 9.14
N LEU A 24 1.12 13.25 9.60
CA LEU A 24 -0.29 13.21 10.00
C LEU A 24 -0.54 13.93 11.32
N ALA A 25 0.43 13.89 12.23
CA ALA A 25 0.30 14.45 13.57
C ALA A 25 0.24 15.98 13.59
N GLN A 26 0.91 16.66 12.66
CA GLN A 26 0.95 18.13 12.60
C GLN A 26 1.24 18.77 13.97
N GLY A 27 2.14 18.16 14.76
CA GLY A 27 2.50 18.63 16.10
C GLY A 27 1.58 18.16 17.25
N ARG A 28 0.53 17.38 17.00
CA ARG A 28 -0.35 16.84 18.05
C ARG A 28 0.25 15.68 18.84
N VAL A 29 1.23 15.00 18.28
CA VAL A 29 2.01 13.93 18.92
C VAL A 29 3.48 14.25 18.73
N GLU A 30 4.26 14.17 19.78
CA GLU A 30 5.70 14.31 19.73
C GLU A 30 6.35 12.95 19.45
N LEU A 31 7.24 12.89 18.45
CA LEU A 31 7.95 11.67 18.07
C LEU A 31 9.44 11.83 18.39
N VAL A 32 9.97 10.90 19.20
CA VAL A 32 11.37 10.93 19.61
C VAL A 32 12.00 9.56 19.40
N PRO A 33 13.15 9.47 18.69
CA PRO A 33 13.94 8.24 18.68
C PRO A 33 14.41 7.92 20.11
N TYR A 34 14.40 6.63 20.49
CA TYR A 34 14.80 6.28 21.85
C TYR A 34 16.28 6.63 22.15
N GLN A 35 17.11 6.71 21.13
CA GLN A 35 18.50 7.14 21.22
C GLN A 35 18.65 8.57 21.77
N ASP A 36 17.67 9.45 21.47
CA ASP A 36 17.64 10.85 21.91
C ASP A 36 16.77 11.04 23.17
N LEU A 37 16.15 9.97 23.69
CA LEU A 37 15.15 10.05 24.76
C LEU A 37 15.75 10.57 26.07
N ALA A 38 16.93 10.08 26.44
CA ALA A 38 17.60 10.46 27.67
C ALA A 38 17.93 11.97 27.70
N ASP A 39 18.32 12.54 26.57
CA ASP A 39 18.67 13.94 26.45
C ASP A 39 17.43 14.85 26.51
N LYS A 40 16.34 14.45 25.87
CA LYS A 40 15.11 15.25 25.80
C LYS A 40 14.16 15.03 26.97
N PHE A 41 14.09 13.81 27.45
CA PHE A 41 13.15 13.37 28.50
C PHE A 41 13.86 12.49 29.56
N PRO A 42 14.73 13.05 30.40
CA PRO A 42 15.50 12.28 31.40
C PRO A 42 14.61 11.59 32.43
N GLN A 43 13.33 11.95 32.51
CA GLN A 43 12.35 11.34 33.43
C GLN A 43 11.57 10.17 32.79
N ALA A 44 11.85 9.83 31.54
CA ALA A 44 11.18 8.71 30.87
C ALA A 44 11.55 7.38 31.58
N PRO A 45 10.58 6.49 31.83
CA PRO A 45 10.88 5.21 32.46
C PRO A 45 11.79 4.36 31.57
N GLU A 46 12.65 3.57 32.16
CA GLU A 46 13.51 2.63 31.48
C GLU A 46 12.67 1.46 30.96
N MET A 47 12.64 1.28 29.66
CA MET A 47 11.86 0.24 28.96
C MET A 47 12.65 -0.32 27.77
N ASP A 48 12.22 -1.48 27.25
CA ASP A 48 12.82 -2.12 26.06
C ASP A 48 12.39 -1.40 24.75
N TYR A 49 12.82 -0.17 24.56
CA TYR A 49 12.46 0.66 23.39
C TYR A 49 13.01 0.13 22.06
N ASP A 50 14.04 -0.71 22.10
CA ASP A 50 14.59 -1.39 20.92
C ASP A 50 13.65 -2.48 20.38
N LYS A 51 12.84 -3.08 21.24
CA LYS A 51 11.94 -4.19 20.87
C LYS A 51 10.61 -3.70 20.34
N SER A 52 10.06 -2.62 20.91
CA SER A 52 8.73 -2.13 20.55
C SER A 52 8.61 -0.62 20.64
N VAL A 53 7.72 -0.05 19.81
CA VAL A 53 7.31 1.34 19.95
C VAL A 53 6.53 1.53 21.25
N VAL A 54 6.73 2.68 21.91
CA VAL A 54 6.09 3.03 23.18
C VAL A 54 5.41 4.40 23.04
N LEU A 55 4.17 4.50 23.46
CA LEU A 55 3.43 5.75 23.54
C LEU A 55 3.13 6.10 24.99
N PHE A 56 3.54 7.28 25.41
CA PHE A 56 3.09 7.92 26.64
C PHE A 56 1.92 8.84 26.29
N ALA A 57 0.71 8.43 26.64
CA ALA A 57 -0.51 9.15 26.28
C ALA A 57 -0.75 10.36 27.21
N THR A 58 -1.64 11.25 26.79
CA THR A 58 -2.00 12.47 27.54
C THR A 58 -2.61 12.21 28.90
N ASP A 59 -3.33 11.08 29.06
CA ASP A 59 -3.96 10.62 30.30
C ASP A 59 -2.98 9.97 31.29
N GLY A 60 -1.71 9.82 30.90
CA GLY A 60 -0.66 9.20 31.72
C GLY A 60 -0.55 7.68 31.54
N GLU A 61 -1.38 7.09 30.68
CA GLU A 61 -1.27 5.67 30.34
C GLU A 61 -0.10 5.43 29.37
N THR A 62 0.51 4.26 29.47
CA THR A 62 1.61 3.84 28.60
C THR A 62 1.14 2.65 27.76
N PHE A 63 1.30 2.78 26.45
CA PHE A 63 0.96 1.74 25.49
C PHE A 63 2.22 1.26 24.75
N THR A 64 2.26 -0.02 24.41
CA THR A 64 3.37 -0.63 23.67
C THR A 64 2.87 -1.38 22.45
N GLY A 65 3.74 -1.64 21.48
CA GLY A 65 3.44 -2.49 20.32
C GLY A 65 2.29 -1.95 19.44
N ALA A 66 1.36 -2.82 19.04
CA ALA A 66 0.22 -2.44 18.23
C ALA A 66 -0.70 -1.47 18.97
N GLY A 67 -0.86 -1.65 20.30
CA GLY A 67 -1.66 -0.74 21.14
C GLY A 67 -1.16 0.70 21.07
N ALA A 68 0.15 0.92 21.10
CA ALA A 68 0.76 2.24 20.96
C ALA A 68 0.42 2.90 19.61
N ILE A 69 0.45 2.13 18.53
CA ILE A 69 0.10 2.62 17.20
C ILE A 69 -1.39 3.01 17.13
N TYR A 70 -2.29 2.14 17.57
CA TYR A 70 -3.74 2.44 17.55
C TYR A 70 -4.09 3.64 18.44
N ARG A 71 -3.47 3.74 19.62
CA ARG A 71 -3.66 4.88 20.51
C ARG A 71 -3.12 6.17 19.90
N THR A 72 -1.99 6.13 19.21
CA THR A 72 -1.46 7.28 18.46
C THR A 72 -2.47 7.76 17.42
N TYR A 73 -3.05 6.86 16.62
CA TYR A 73 -4.07 7.25 15.65
C TYR A 73 -5.33 7.81 16.32
N MET A 74 -5.70 7.34 17.50
CA MET A 74 -6.79 7.92 18.28
C MET A 74 -6.50 9.37 18.69
N GLU A 75 -5.27 9.69 19.13
CA GLU A 75 -4.85 11.07 19.43
C GLU A 75 -4.87 11.98 18.17
N LEU A 76 -4.80 11.39 16.97
CA LEU A 76 -4.95 12.07 15.69
C LEU A 76 -6.42 12.24 15.24
N GLY A 77 -7.39 11.72 16.01
CA GLY A 77 -8.82 11.79 15.73
C GLY A 77 -9.41 10.55 15.05
N HIS A 78 -8.63 9.48 14.85
CA HIS A 78 -9.08 8.23 14.24
C HIS A 78 -9.43 7.17 15.29
N ASN A 79 -10.58 7.30 15.93
CA ASN A 79 -10.95 6.53 17.14
C ASN A 79 -11.37 5.09 16.86
N TRP A 80 -11.89 4.78 15.66
CA TRP A 80 -12.55 3.50 15.38
C TRP A 80 -11.60 2.29 15.55
N ALA A 81 -10.36 2.41 15.12
CA ALA A 81 -9.39 1.32 15.17
C ALA A 81 -8.99 0.99 16.63
N PHE A 82 -8.78 2.01 17.46
CA PHE A 82 -8.51 1.83 18.88
C PHE A 82 -9.72 1.27 19.62
N GLN A 83 -10.93 1.69 19.28
CA GLN A 83 -12.17 1.14 19.85
C GLN A 83 -12.31 -0.36 19.51
N CYS A 84 -12.01 -0.77 18.27
CA CYS A 84 -11.98 -2.19 17.91
C CYS A 84 -10.90 -2.95 18.69
N TYR A 85 -9.70 -2.40 18.82
CA TYR A 85 -8.60 -2.99 19.57
C TYR A 85 -8.95 -3.19 21.05
N SER A 86 -9.57 -2.21 21.69
CA SER A 86 -9.94 -2.29 23.11
C SER A 86 -11.17 -3.18 23.37
N ARG A 87 -12.12 -3.26 22.42
CA ARG A 87 -13.37 -4.00 22.59
C ARG A 87 -13.25 -5.48 22.26
N PHE A 88 -12.48 -5.85 21.23
CA PHE A 88 -12.41 -7.22 20.73
C PHE A 88 -11.03 -7.85 21.03
N LYS A 89 -11.00 -8.75 22.01
CA LYS A 89 -9.75 -9.46 22.42
C LYS A 89 -9.07 -10.22 21.26
N TRP A 90 -9.85 -10.82 20.37
CA TRP A 90 -9.31 -11.53 19.22
C TRP A 90 -8.61 -10.58 18.24
N TYR A 91 -9.18 -9.36 18.03
CA TYR A 91 -8.59 -8.33 17.18
C TYR A 91 -7.29 -7.79 17.80
N ALA A 92 -7.28 -7.54 19.10
CA ALA A 92 -6.08 -7.15 19.82
C ALA A 92 -4.99 -8.22 19.72
N GLY A 93 -5.33 -9.49 19.95
CA GLY A 93 -4.38 -10.61 19.84
C GLY A 93 -3.80 -10.76 18.43
N LEU A 94 -4.64 -10.65 17.39
CA LEU A 94 -4.20 -10.68 16.01
C LEU A 94 -3.28 -9.49 15.68
N SER A 95 -3.65 -8.30 16.13
CA SER A 95 -2.86 -7.07 15.90
C SER A 95 -1.49 -7.15 16.56
N GLU A 96 -1.40 -7.63 17.80
CA GLU A 96 -0.13 -7.83 18.49
C GLU A 96 0.72 -8.93 17.85
N TRP A 97 0.10 -9.99 17.35
CA TRP A 97 0.81 -11.03 16.60
C TRP A 97 1.39 -10.48 15.30
N CYS A 98 0.57 -9.74 14.50
CA CYS A 98 1.04 -9.07 13.29
C CYS A 98 2.17 -8.07 13.59
N TYR A 99 2.04 -7.28 14.67
CA TYR A 99 3.06 -6.33 15.07
C TYR A 99 4.38 -7.04 15.39
N ARG A 100 4.36 -8.13 16.18
CA ARG A 100 5.55 -8.93 16.50
C ARG A 100 6.19 -9.52 15.25
N LEU A 101 5.40 -10.08 14.34
CA LEU A 101 5.89 -10.61 13.08
C LEU A 101 6.66 -9.54 12.28
N ILE A 102 6.13 -8.33 12.21
CA ILE A 102 6.78 -7.19 11.56
C ILE A 102 8.03 -6.76 12.34
N ALA A 103 7.94 -6.67 13.66
CA ALA A 103 9.03 -6.23 14.52
C ALA A 103 10.23 -7.18 14.47
N GLU A 104 9.99 -8.50 14.40
CA GLU A 104 11.04 -9.52 14.25
C GLU A 104 11.66 -9.52 12.84
N ASN A 105 10.89 -9.13 11.81
CA ASN A 105 11.30 -9.18 10.40
C ASN A 105 11.46 -7.77 9.78
N ARG A 106 11.85 -6.76 10.55
CA ARG A 106 11.93 -5.35 10.12
C ARG A 106 12.71 -5.14 8.80
N ARG A 107 13.79 -5.89 8.58
CA ARG A 107 14.60 -5.80 7.35
C ARG A 107 13.82 -6.25 6.11
N LEU A 108 13.06 -7.34 6.24
CA LEU A 108 12.23 -7.85 5.16
C LEU A 108 11.11 -6.86 4.82
N PHE A 109 10.38 -6.39 5.85
CA PHE A 109 9.31 -5.41 5.66
C PHE A 109 9.81 -4.08 5.13
N SER A 110 11.01 -3.62 5.53
CA SER A 110 11.64 -2.44 4.94
C SER A 110 11.90 -2.60 3.44
N ARG A 111 12.39 -3.78 3.00
CA ARG A 111 12.61 -4.06 1.57
C ARG A 111 11.29 -4.14 0.80
N LEU A 112 10.29 -4.85 1.33
CA LEU A 112 8.96 -4.96 0.72
C LEU A 112 8.31 -3.57 0.60
N THR A 113 8.37 -2.76 1.65
CA THR A 113 7.81 -1.41 1.62
C THR A 113 8.49 -0.56 0.55
N LYS A 114 9.83 -0.64 0.42
CA LYS A 114 10.56 0.08 -0.64
C LYS A 114 10.18 -0.40 -2.05
N ILE A 115 9.93 -1.70 -2.23
CA ILE A 115 9.51 -2.26 -3.52
C ILE A 115 8.09 -1.79 -3.89
N PHE A 116 7.16 -1.82 -2.93
CA PHE A 116 5.74 -1.52 -3.19
C PHE A 116 5.41 -0.02 -3.18
N TRP A 117 6.05 0.76 -2.32
CA TRP A 117 5.76 2.19 -2.12
C TRP A 117 6.92 3.12 -2.47
N GLY A 118 8.11 2.59 -2.73
CA GLY A 118 9.32 3.37 -2.94
C GLY A 118 9.90 3.93 -1.64
N SER A 119 10.79 4.92 -1.77
CA SER A 119 11.45 5.56 -0.62
C SER A 119 10.60 6.62 0.07
N ASN A 120 9.43 6.99 -0.49
CA ASN A 120 8.59 8.08 -0.01
C ASN A 120 7.20 7.56 0.36
N ILE A 121 6.93 7.38 1.66
CA ILE A 121 5.64 6.91 2.22
C ILE A 121 4.75 8.11 2.63
N LEU A 122 5.15 9.32 2.30
CA LEU A 122 4.33 10.49 2.57
C LEU A 122 2.97 10.36 1.86
N PRO A 123 1.87 10.75 2.51
CA PRO A 123 0.54 10.63 1.93
C PRO A 123 0.31 11.65 0.82
N ASP A 124 0.86 11.42 -0.36
CA ASP A 124 0.28 11.95 -1.58
C ASP A 124 -1.00 11.15 -1.80
N THR A 125 -2.12 11.80 -1.68
CA THR A 125 -3.47 11.28 -1.48
C THR A 125 -3.96 10.25 -2.49
N TYR A 126 -3.26 10.02 -3.61
CA TYR A 126 -3.70 9.12 -4.68
C TYR A 126 -2.69 8.04 -5.09
N ARG A 127 -1.49 7.97 -4.48
CA ARG A 127 -0.45 7.03 -4.93
C ARG A 127 -0.84 5.57 -4.76
N ILE A 128 -1.42 5.20 -3.63
CA ILE A 128 -1.86 3.81 -3.37
C ILE A 128 -3.04 3.46 -4.28
N SER A 129 -4.01 4.37 -4.40
CA SER A 129 -5.18 4.17 -5.26
C SER A 129 -4.78 4.10 -6.73
N GLY A 130 -3.89 4.96 -7.20
CA GLY A 130 -3.37 4.93 -8.57
C GLY A 130 -2.55 3.67 -8.87
N TRP A 131 -1.70 3.25 -7.95
CA TRP A 131 -0.93 2.03 -8.06
C TRP A 131 -1.82 0.77 -8.11
N LEU A 132 -2.80 0.68 -7.19
CA LEU A 132 -3.75 -0.43 -7.14
C LEU A 132 -4.64 -0.45 -8.39
N PHE A 133 -5.16 0.72 -8.79
CA PHE A 133 -5.95 0.87 -10.01
C PHE A 133 -5.19 0.39 -11.25
N GLY A 134 -3.94 0.82 -11.43
CA GLY A 134 -3.13 0.40 -12.58
C GLY A 134 -2.88 -1.12 -12.61
N ARG A 135 -2.67 -1.76 -11.46
CA ARG A 135 -2.48 -3.22 -11.38
C ARG A 135 -3.77 -4.00 -11.63
N LEU A 136 -4.89 -3.55 -11.06
CA LEU A 136 -6.19 -4.18 -11.31
C LEU A 136 -6.61 -4.02 -12.77
N LEU A 137 -6.39 -2.85 -13.36
CA LEU A 137 -6.63 -2.62 -14.79
C LEU A 137 -5.78 -3.55 -15.66
N GLY A 138 -4.47 -3.67 -15.34
CA GLY A 138 -3.56 -4.59 -16.04
C GLY A 138 -4.00 -6.05 -15.93
N LEU A 139 -4.45 -6.47 -14.75
CA LEU A 139 -4.96 -7.83 -14.54
C LEU A 139 -6.24 -8.09 -15.33
N ILE A 140 -7.19 -7.16 -15.31
CA ILE A 140 -8.44 -7.27 -16.09
C ILE A 140 -8.12 -7.34 -17.58
N THR A 141 -7.22 -6.48 -18.07
CA THR A 141 -6.80 -6.48 -19.48
C THR A 141 -6.12 -7.80 -19.86
N LEU A 142 -5.27 -8.34 -19.00
CA LEU A 142 -4.63 -9.63 -19.21
C LEU A 142 -5.66 -10.76 -19.31
N ILE A 143 -6.64 -10.82 -18.40
CA ILE A 143 -7.71 -11.82 -18.43
C ILE A 143 -8.53 -11.69 -19.71
N ALA A 144 -8.89 -10.48 -20.09
CA ALA A 144 -9.64 -10.22 -21.32
C ALA A 144 -8.86 -10.68 -22.57
N PHE A 145 -7.55 -10.41 -22.61
CA PHE A 145 -6.68 -10.81 -23.72
C PHE A 145 -6.52 -12.34 -23.79
N LEU A 146 -6.31 -13.01 -22.65
CA LEU A 146 -6.23 -14.46 -22.59
C LEU A 146 -7.55 -15.13 -22.99
N SER A 147 -8.68 -14.55 -22.58
CA SER A 147 -10.01 -15.01 -23.00
C SER A 147 -10.22 -14.88 -24.51
N PHE A 148 -9.87 -13.72 -25.06
CA PHE A 148 -9.89 -13.51 -26.51
C PHE A 148 -8.96 -14.48 -27.24
N TRP A 149 -7.72 -14.64 -26.75
CA TRP A 149 -6.74 -15.56 -27.34
C TRP A 149 -7.27 -17.00 -27.40
N SER A 150 -7.89 -17.50 -26.33
CA SER A 150 -8.45 -18.86 -26.28
C SER A 150 -9.66 -19.06 -27.23
N GLN A 151 -10.31 -17.99 -27.65
CA GLN A 151 -11.50 -18.02 -28.50
C GLN A 151 -11.20 -17.58 -29.96
N ALA A 152 -10.02 -17.05 -30.21
CA ALA A 152 -9.66 -16.45 -31.49
C ALA A 152 -9.82 -17.43 -32.66
N ASP A 153 -9.35 -18.68 -32.49
CA ASP A 153 -9.45 -19.70 -33.53
C ASP A 153 -10.91 -20.06 -33.85
N GLY A 154 -11.79 -20.07 -32.83
CA GLY A 154 -13.21 -20.33 -33.02
C GLY A 154 -14.02 -19.16 -33.62
N LEU A 155 -13.52 -17.92 -33.42
CA LEU A 155 -14.19 -16.72 -33.91
C LEU A 155 -13.73 -16.33 -35.31
N ILE A 156 -12.42 -16.20 -35.53
CA ILE A 156 -11.81 -15.62 -36.74
C ILE A 156 -10.88 -16.59 -37.48
N GLY A 157 -10.68 -17.82 -36.95
CA GLY A 157 -9.89 -18.87 -37.60
C GLY A 157 -10.53 -19.30 -38.95
N SER A 158 -9.81 -20.06 -39.75
CA SER A 158 -10.26 -20.53 -41.08
C SER A 158 -11.56 -21.35 -41.06
N SER A 159 -11.92 -21.95 -39.89
CA SER A 159 -13.18 -22.64 -39.65
C SER A 159 -14.05 -21.96 -38.58
N GLY A 160 -13.74 -20.70 -38.26
CA GLY A 160 -14.46 -19.90 -37.28
C GLY A 160 -15.81 -19.39 -37.77
N ILE A 161 -16.54 -18.69 -36.87
CA ILE A 161 -17.88 -18.14 -37.18
C ILE A 161 -17.78 -17.01 -38.21
N ILE A 162 -16.70 -16.22 -38.21
CA ILE A 162 -16.41 -15.15 -39.16
C ILE A 162 -14.96 -15.35 -39.62
N PRO A 163 -14.73 -16.23 -40.65
CA PRO A 163 -13.37 -16.49 -41.13
C PRO A 163 -12.78 -15.22 -41.73
N PHE A 164 -11.67 -14.73 -41.23
CA PHE A 164 -11.03 -13.50 -41.72
C PHE A 164 -10.55 -13.63 -43.19
N GLN A 165 -10.32 -14.85 -43.65
CA GLN A 165 -9.94 -15.12 -45.04
C GLN A 165 -11.05 -14.73 -46.00
N ASP A 166 -12.32 -14.98 -45.70
CA ASP A 166 -13.45 -14.62 -46.55
C ASP A 166 -13.57 -13.08 -46.68
N ASP A 167 -13.25 -12.35 -45.58
CA ASP A 167 -13.23 -10.88 -45.61
C ASP A 167 -12.05 -10.35 -46.45
N LEU A 168 -10.86 -10.98 -46.35
CA LEU A 168 -9.73 -10.61 -47.20
C LEU A 168 -10.01 -10.87 -48.69
N ASP A 169 -10.58 -12.02 -49.02
CA ASP A 169 -10.97 -12.35 -50.40
C ASP A 169 -12.05 -11.42 -50.92
N HIS A 170 -12.94 -10.94 -50.04
CA HIS A 170 -13.95 -9.96 -50.40
C HIS A 170 -13.32 -8.59 -50.68
N VAL A 171 -12.40 -8.13 -49.82
CA VAL A 171 -11.65 -6.88 -50.00
C VAL A 171 -10.79 -6.94 -51.26
N GLU A 172 -10.11 -8.06 -51.52
CA GLU A 172 -9.32 -8.23 -52.73
C GLU A 172 -10.18 -8.15 -54.00
N ARG A 173 -11.36 -8.76 -53.99
CA ARG A 173 -12.32 -8.65 -55.11
C ARG A 173 -12.81 -7.22 -55.33
N ILE A 174 -13.06 -6.45 -54.30
CA ILE A 174 -13.43 -5.03 -54.39
C ILE A 174 -12.28 -4.22 -54.99
N ILE A 175 -11.05 -4.43 -54.53
CA ILE A 175 -9.86 -3.74 -55.06
C ILE A 175 -9.65 -4.04 -56.53
N GLN A 176 -9.82 -5.30 -56.96
CA GLN A 176 -9.70 -5.71 -58.35
C GLN A 176 -10.84 -5.17 -59.24
N SER A 177 -12.03 -4.98 -58.69
CA SER A 177 -13.18 -4.45 -59.42
C SER A 177 -13.16 -2.92 -59.60
N GLN A 178 -12.40 -2.19 -58.78
CA GLN A 178 -12.32 -0.71 -58.86
C GLN A 178 -10.87 -0.19 -58.83
N PRO A 179 -10.02 -0.51 -59.80
CA PRO A 179 -8.60 -0.14 -59.81
C PRO A 179 -8.33 1.37 -59.88
N GLY A 180 -9.34 2.19 -60.20
CA GLY A 180 -9.20 3.64 -60.39
C GLY A 180 -9.48 4.51 -59.16
N GLU A 181 -10.09 3.98 -58.08
CA GLU A 181 -10.41 4.78 -56.90
C GLU A 181 -9.29 4.81 -55.86
N ILE A 182 -8.44 3.79 -55.80
CA ILE A 182 -7.38 3.67 -54.82
C ILE A 182 -6.24 4.70 -55.02
N SER A 183 -6.06 5.16 -56.27
CA SER A 183 -5.04 6.18 -56.58
C SER A 183 -5.36 7.59 -56.00
N LYS A 184 -6.54 7.79 -55.45
CA LYS A 184 -6.94 9.08 -54.84
C LYS A 184 -6.52 9.24 -53.38
N TRP A 185 -5.99 8.17 -52.76
CA TRP A 185 -5.63 8.15 -51.31
C TRP A 185 -4.15 7.89 -51.05
N SER A 186 -3.29 7.91 -52.08
CA SER A 186 -1.82 7.83 -51.94
C SER A 186 -1.14 9.19 -52.11
#